data_a2270329633d49c73a7883808ea3e53f
#
_entry.id   a2270329633d49c73a7883808ea3e53f
#
_cell.length_a   1.000
_cell.length_b   1.000
_cell.length_c   1.000
_cell.angle_alpha   90.00
_cell.angle_beta   90.00
_cell.angle_gamma   90.00
#
_symmetry.space_group_name_H-M   'P 1'
#
loop_
_entity.id
_entity.type
_entity.pdbx_description
1 polymer ?
#
loop_
_entity_poly.entity_id
_entity_poly.type
_entity_poly.pdbx_seq_one_letter_code
_entity_poly.pdbx_strand_id
1 'polypeptide(L)'
;MVTPFPHQIIGANFLASRDAALLADEPRVGKTGAAIMAADLNLEEKVLVITTASGRAVWNRAFRDWSPFDRDVQVINKQTDKLKSASAIVGWGGITNPTIRSMLLRRKWDRIISDEDHFAKSFEAARTRAFYGEPHEGGSLLNTSTALIRAADERVWCLTGTPQPHNPGDWYPRLRALRPGALHANDGMPDVTKEESFLARYTIRRPKKISQWRKIMVVMGGQNLPELRARVGDFMLRRTQQDVGIREPIYETLPLSVSPAIRREVEGDLDASKVLAAAEAGDTRALEMHLGPLRRLTGEIKARAVVEAVKDEFACGLDKIVLAYWHRDVGQILKDGLSTFGVVGIDGSSSTTSRQNAVDRFSADPSTRVFLGQIQAAGEAIDLSSSANLWFVETSFTPKDMKQMALRVTNHTQTRQVFVRVCVMEGSIDEALQNSLLRLWSAIREVISA
;
A
#
# COMPACT_ATOMS: atom_id res chain seq x y z
N MET A 1 20.40 7.46 -17.07
CA MET A 1 20.60 7.29 -15.61
C MET A 1 19.77 8.36 -14.90
N VAL A 2 19.01 8.00 -13.88
CA VAL A 2 18.21 8.95 -13.08
C VAL A 2 19.11 9.70 -12.11
N THR A 3 18.93 11.02 -11.96
CA THR A 3 19.64 11.80 -10.94
C THR A 3 18.93 11.60 -9.58
N PRO A 4 19.62 11.07 -8.56
CA PRO A 4 18.98 10.84 -7.26
C PRO A 4 18.78 12.15 -6.50
N PHE A 5 17.69 12.22 -5.75
CA PHE A 5 17.48 13.28 -4.77
C PHE A 5 18.35 13.07 -3.52
N PRO A 6 18.71 14.14 -2.78
CA PRO A 6 19.55 14.02 -1.59
C PRO A 6 19.06 13.00 -0.55
N HIS A 7 17.76 12.96 -0.31
CA HIS A 7 17.17 12.01 0.62
C HIS A 7 17.27 10.54 0.15
N GLN A 8 17.29 10.28 -1.16
CA GLN A 8 17.50 8.93 -1.70
C GLN A 8 18.94 8.47 -1.48
N ILE A 9 19.92 9.38 -1.60
CA ILE A 9 21.33 9.11 -1.27
C ILE A 9 21.45 8.76 0.22
N ILE A 10 20.80 9.51 1.10
CA ILE A 10 20.74 9.21 2.55
C ILE A 10 20.12 7.82 2.78
N GLY A 11 19.02 7.52 2.10
CA GLY A 11 18.38 6.19 2.18
C GLY A 11 19.26 5.06 1.69
N ALA A 12 20.00 5.28 0.61
CA ALA A 12 20.96 4.30 0.07
C ALA A 12 22.11 4.04 1.06
N ASN A 13 22.72 5.09 1.62
CA ASN A 13 23.79 4.95 2.62
C ASN A 13 23.28 4.28 3.91
N PHE A 14 22.04 4.58 4.34
CA PHE A 14 21.42 3.94 5.49
C PHE A 14 21.28 2.43 5.27
N LEU A 15 20.82 1.99 4.11
CA LEU A 15 20.71 0.58 3.76
C LEU A 15 22.09 -0.06 3.60
N ALA A 16 22.98 0.55 2.83
CA ALA A 16 24.30 -0.01 2.52
C ALA A 16 25.17 -0.27 3.76
N SER A 17 24.99 0.54 4.81
CA SER A 17 25.74 0.38 6.07
C SER A 17 25.20 -0.68 7.02
N ARG A 18 24.17 -1.46 6.62
CA ARG A 18 23.48 -2.42 7.50
C ARG A 18 23.20 -3.74 6.80
N ASP A 19 23.43 -4.85 7.51
CA ASP A 19 23.05 -6.17 7.01
C ASP A 19 21.52 -6.32 6.94
N ALA A 20 20.81 -5.88 7.96
CA ALA A 20 19.36 -5.86 7.98
C ALA A 20 18.84 -4.46 8.34
N ALA A 21 17.88 -3.95 7.58
CA ALA A 21 17.30 -2.63 7.78
C ALA A 21 15.89 -2.52 7.22
N LEU A 22 15.14 -1.53 7.71
CA LEU A 22 13.82 -1.15 7.19
C LEU A 22 13.86 0.29 6.69
N LEU A 23 13.66 0.47 5.39
CA LEU A 23 13.38 1.78 4.80
C LEU A 23 11.87 1.98 4.73
N ALA A 24 11.33 2.71 5.70
CA ALA A 24 9.90 2.91 5.92
C ALA A 24 9.37 4.23 5.36
N ASP A 25 10.06 4.79 4.37
CA ASP A 25 9.67 6.01 3.69
C ASP A 25 8.25 5.90 3.10
N GLU A 26 7.49 6.97 3.17
CA GLU A 26 6.15 7.00 2.58
C GLU A 26 6.19 6.67 1.07
N PRO A 27 5.06 6.25 0.48
CA PRO A 27 4.98 6.07 -0.97
C PRO A 27 5.49 7.32 -1.72
N ARG A 28 6.13 7.12 -2.87
CA ARG A 28 6.68 8.17 -3.74
C ARG A 28 7.96 8.87 -3.26
N VAL A 29 8.46 8.57 -2.08
CA VAL A 29 9.75 9.10 -1.60
C VAL A 29 10.95 8.47 -2.34
N GLY A 30 10.77 7.36 -3.07
CA GLY A 30 11.81 6.80 -3.95
C GLY A 30 12.62 5.65 -3.35
N LYS A 31 12.00 4.82 -2.50
CA LYS A 31 12.63 3.64 -1.86
C LYS A 31 13.34 2.70 -2.83
N THR A 32 12.73 2.43 -3.99
CA THR A 32 13.26 1.50 -5.00
C THR A 32 14.64 1.95 -5.50
N GLY A 33 14.78 3.22 -5.89
CA GLY A 33 16.05 3.78 -6.34
C GLY A 33 17.10 3.76 -5.23
N ALA A 34 16.71 4.12 -3.99
CA ALA A 34 17.61 4.07 -2.85
C ALA A 34 18.15 2.65 -2.58
N ALA A 35 17.30 1.61 -2.71
CA ALA A 35 17.72 0.24 -2.48
C ALA A 35 18.64 -0.29 -3.61
N ILE A 36 18.40 0.10 -4.87
CA ILE A 36 19.30 -0.25 -5.98
C ILE A 36 20.66 0.41 -5.80
N MET A 37 20.69 1.71 -5.50
CA MET A 37 21.94 2.44 -5.22
C MET A 37 22.71 1.83 -4.03
N ALA A 38 22.00 1.39 -2.99
CA ALA A 38 22.63 0.72 -1.85
C ALA A 38 23.30 -0.59 -2.25
N ALA A 39 22.66 -1.40 -3.09
CA ALA A 39 23.24 -2.63 -3.61
C ALA A 39 24.46 -2.36 -4.51
N ASP A 40 24.42 -1.26 -5.30
CA ASP A 40 25.54 -0.81 -6.12
C ASP A 40 26.72 -0.32 -5.27
N LEU A 41 26.46 0.42 -4.19
CA LEU A 41 27.48 0.86 -3.24
C LEU A 41 28.23 -0.30 -2.57
N ASN A 42 27.52 -1.40 -2.31
CA ASN A 42 28.08 -2.62 -1.73
C ASN A 42 28.65 -3.60 -2.76
N LEU A 43 28.60 -3.25 -4.04
CA LEU A 43 29.02 -4.13 -5.17
C LEU A 43 28.30 -5.50 -5.15
N GLU A 44 27.05 -5.52 -4.73
CA GLU A 44 26.23 -6.74 -4.64
C GLU A 44 25.71 -7.13 -6.02
N GLU A 45 26.14 -8.25 -6.56
CA GLU A 45 25.76 -8.73 -7.90
C GLU A 45 24.49 -9.60 -7.88
N LYS A 46 24.34 -10.43 -6.82
CA LYS A 46 23.26 -11.41 -6.71
C LYS A 46 22.18 -10.90 -5.79
N VAL A 47 21.31 -10.05 -6.32
CA VAL A 47 20.21 -9.44 -5.58
C VAL A 47 18.90 -10.17 -5.87
N LEU A 48 18.21 -10.62 -4.80
CA LEU A 48 16.85 -11.16 -4.90
C LEU A 48 15.84 -10.10 -4.43
N VAL A 49 14.96 -9.70 -5.33
CA VAL A 49 13.84 -8.79 -5.00
C VAL A 49 12.54 -9.58 -4.87
N ILE A 50 11.87 -9.42 -3.73
CA ILE A 50 10.52 -9.95 -3.49
C ILE A 50 9.57 -8.77 -3.46
N THR A 51 8.57 -8.75 -4.35
CA THR A 51 7.67 -7.62 -4.51
C THR A 51 6.24 -8.06 -4.86
N THR A 52 5.34 -7.13 -5.12
CA THR A 52 3.99 -7.43 -5.62
C THR A 52 4.01 -7.89 -7.08
N ALA A 53 2.88 -8.41 -7.56
CA ALA A 53 2.76 -8.84 -8.96
C ALA A 53 3.01 -7.67 -9.93
N SER A 54 2.48 -6.50 -9.64
CA SER A 54 2.69 -5.26 -10.41
C SER A 54 4.09 -4.69 -10.22
N GLY A 55 4.67 -4.81 -9.03
CA GLY A 55 6.01 -4.31 -8.70
C GLY A 55 7.13 -4.97 -9.51
N ARG A 56 6.94 -6.22 -10.00
CA ARG A 56 7.97 -6.93 -10.77
C ARG A 56 8.44 -6.18 -12.01
N ALA A 57 7.51 -5.62 -12.79
CA ALA A 57 7.85 -4.84 -13.97
C ALA A 57 8.52 -3.51 -13.59
N VAL A 58 8.07 -2.88 -12.52
CA VAL A 58 8.64 -1.63 -11.99
C VAL A 58 10.09 -1.85 -11.55
N TRP A 59 10.37 -2.90 -10.79
CA TRP A 59 11.72 -3.24 -10.35
C TRP A 59 12.65 -3.60 -11.52
N ASN A 60 12.14 -4.36 -12.50
CA ASN A 60 12.92 -4.71 -13.68
C ASN A 60 13.33 -3.47 -14.51
N ARG A 61 12.44 -2.49 -14.61
CA ARG A 61 12.76 -1.18 -15.23
C ARG A 61 13.72 -0.39 -14.35
N ALA A 62 13.46 -0.34 -13.05
CA ALA A 62 14.26 0.45 -12.12
C ALA A 62 15.74 0.03 -12.07
N PHE A 63 16.04 -1.26 -12.18
CA PHE A 63 17.45 -1.71 -12.27
C PHE A 63 18.17 -1.09 -13.47
N ARG A 64 17.51 -0.96 -14.63
CA ARG A 64 18.09 -0.32 -15.83
C ARG A 64 18.23 1.19 -15.69
N ASP A 65 17.28 1.83 -15.01
CA ASP A 65 17.22 3.28 -14.90
C ASP A 65 18.16 3.84 -13.83
N TRP A 66 18.33 3.10 -12.71
CA TRP A 66 19.04 3.56 -11.51
C TRP A 66 20.45 3.01 -11.37
N SER A 67 20.69 1.75 -11.77
CA SER A 67 22.04 1.17 -11.67
C SER A 67 22.95 1.68 -12.78
N PRO A 68 24.19 2.10 -12.45
CA PRO A 68 25.21 2.41 -13.46
C PRO A 68 25.80 1.13 -14.10
N PHE A 69 25.53 -0.04 -13.52
CA PHE A 69 26.00 -1.33 -13.99
C PHE A 69 24.96 -1.99 -14.90
N ASP A 70 25.41 -2.72 -15.91
CA ASP A 70 24.54 -3.59 -16.72
C ASP A 70 24.21 -4.85 -15.91
N ARG A 71 23.16 -4.76 -15.09
CA ARG A 71 22.75 -5.82 -14.18
C ARG A 71 21.96 -6.91 -14.91
N ASP A 72 22.45 -8.14 -14.83
CA ASP A 72 21.75 -9.33 -15.32
C ASP A 72 20.60 -9.71 -14.37
N VAL A 73 19.38 -9.28 -14.71
CA VAL A 73 18.17 -9.40 -13.88
C VAL A 73 17.09 -10.21 -14.59
N GLN A 74 16.53 -11.18 -13.91
CA GLN A 74 15.44 -12.02 -14.40
C GLN A 74 14.17 -11.87 -13.56
N VAL A 75 13.01 -11.81 -14.22
CA VAL A 75 11.71 -11.89 -13.57
C VAL A 75 11.22 -13.33 -13.54
N ILE A 76 10.96 -13.87 -12.34
CA ILE A 76 10.39 -15.20 -12.13
C ILE A 76 8.87 -15.08 -12.02
N ASN A 77 8.17 -15.64 -13.00
CA ASN A 77 6.71 -15.58 -13.10
C ASN A 77 6.03 -16.94 -12.87
N LYS A 78 6.68 -18.03 -13.30
CA LYS A 78 6.10 -19.38 -13.32
C LYS A 78 7.02 -20.38 -12.63
N GLN A 79 6.44 -21.46 -12.13
CA GLN A 79 7.19 -22.56 -11.53
C GLN A 79 8.12 -23.31 -12.51
N THR A 80 7.88 -23.15 -13.81
CA THR A 80 8.71 -23.72 -14.89
C THR A 80 9.93 -22.87 -15.22
N ASP A 81 10.00 -21.65 -14.71
CA ASP A 81 11.13 -20.75 -14.95
C ASP A 81 12.38 -21.32 -14.26
N LYS A 82 13.52 -21.21 -14.94
CA LYS A 82 14.82 -21.58 -14.40
C LYS A 82 15.60 -20.33 -14.06
N LEU A 83 16.30 -20.34 -12.94
CA LEU A 83 17.15 -19.22 -12.53
C LEU A 83 18.44 -19.22 -13.36
N LYS A 84 18.54 -18.27 -14.30
CA LYS A 84 19.67 -18.12 -15.24
C LYS A 84 20.51 -16.88 -14.92
N SER A 85 19.87 -15.78 -14.56
CA SER A 85 20.51 -14.48 -14.32
C SER A 85 21.10 -14.37 -12.92
N ALA A 86 22.05 -13.46 -12.74
CA ALA A 86 22.70 -13.20 -11.45
C ALA A 86 21.67 -12.72 -10.42
N SER A 87 20.85 -11.76 -10.77
CA SER A 87 19.77 -11.22 -9.90
C SER A 87 18.40 -11.72 -10.35
N ALA A 88 17.43 -11.72 -9.43
CA ALA A 88 16.07 -12.17 -9.71
C ALA A 88 15.01 -11.32 -9.01
N ILE A 89 13.86 -11.20 -9.65
CA ILE A 89 12.67 -10.54 -9.11
C ILE A 89 11.53 -11.56 -9.05
N VAL A 90 10.91 -11.73 -7.90
CA VAL A 90 9.81 -12.68 -7.69
C VAL A 90 8.66 -12.02 -6.94
N GLY A 91 7.44 -12.50 -7.18
CA GLY A 91 6.27 -12.03 -6.45
C GLY A 91 6.10 -12.69 -5.08
N TRP A 92 5.45 -12.01 -4.12
CA TRP A 92 5.09 -12.58 -2.80
C TRP A 92 4.30 -13.88 -2.90
N GLY A 93 3.42 -14.04 -3.91
CA GLY A 93 2.75 -15.30 -4.20
C GLY A 93 3.70 -16.39 -4.72
N GLY A 94 4.73 -16.00 -5.46
CA GLY A 94 5.72 -16.92 -6.02
C GLY A 94 6.55 -17.62 -4.94
N ILE A 95 6.94 -16.93 -3.88
CA ILE A 95 7.76 -17.54 -2.81
C ILE A 95 7.00 -18.56 -1.96
N THR A 96 5.66 -18.57 -2.00
CA THR A 96 4.86 -19.62 -1.34
C THR A 96 4.84 -20.92 -2.14
N ASN A 97 5.18 -20.87 -3.44
CA ASN A 97 5.29 -22.06 -4.27
C ASN A 97 6.58 -22.83 -3.93
N PRO A 98 6.50 -24.11 -3.52
CA PRO A 98 7.66 -24.89 -3.07
C PRO A 98 8.76 -25.03 -4.15
N THR A 99 8.38 -25.15 -5.42
CA THR A 99 9.32 -25.30 -6.54
C THR A 99 10.15 -24.04 -6.75
N ILE A 100 9.48 -22.88 -6.79
CA ILE A 100 10.15 -21.57 -6.93
C ILE A 100 11.04 -21.33 -5.70
N ARG A 101 10.50 -21.53 -4.50
CA ARG A 101 11.26 -21.33 -3.27
C ARG A 101 12.50 -22.21 -3.19
N SER A 102 12.39 -23.51 -3.51
CA SER A 102 13.54 -24.42 -3.54
C SER A 102 14.59 -23.99 -4.55
N MET A 103 14.18 -23.50 -5.71
CA MET A 103 15.09 -22.95 -6.71
C MET A 103 15.87 -21.74 -6.17
N LEU A 104 15.17 -20.80 -5.52
CA LEU A 104 15.80 -19.61 -4.94
C LEU A 104 16.74 -19.94 -3.77
N LEU A 105 16.41 -20.94 -2.95
CA LEU A 105 17.22 -21.40 -1.81
C LEU A 105 18.52 -22.11 -2.22
N ARG A 106 18.62 -22.64 -3.43
CA ARG A 106 19.85 -23.29 -3.94
C ARG A 106 20.96 -22.30 -4.27
N ARG A 107 20.65 -21.02 -4.37
CA ARG A 107 21.60 -19.94 -4.63
C ARG A 107 21.87 -19.14 -3.36
N LYS A 108 23.13 -18.82 -3.11
CA LYS A 108 23.49 -17.77 -2.16
C LYS A 108 23.28 -16.41 -2.81
N TRP A 109 22.55 -15.54 -2.13
CA TRP A 109 22.30 -14.18 -2.54
C TRP A 109 23.18 -13.22 -1.74
N ASP A 110 23.66 -12.16 -2.36
CA ASP A 110 24.41 -11.11 -1.67
C ASP A 110 23.45 -10.28 -0.83
N ARG A 111 22.22 -10.07 -1.32
CA ARG A 111 21.17 -9.32 -0.66
C ARG A 111 19.79 -9.83 -1.05
N ILE A 112 18.86 -9.79 -0.08
CA ILE A 112 17.43 -9.89 -0.37
C ILE A 112 16.79 -8.54 -0.07
N ILE A 113 15.98 -8.04 -1.00
CA ILE A 113 15.17 -6.84 -0.86
C ILE A 113 13.71 -7.27 -0.83
N SER A 114 13.02 -7.03 0.30
CA SER A 114 11.58 -7.27 0.42
C SER A 114 10.82 -5.97 0.25
N ASP A 115 10.24 -5.79 -0.92
CA ASP A 115 9.39 -4.63 -1.23
C ASP A 115 7.95 -4.92 -0.80
N GLU A 116 7.30 -3.89 -0.26
CA GLU A 116 6.01 -4.00 0.44
C GLU A 116 6.04 -5.07 1.54
N ASP A 117 7.09 -5.02 2.36
CA ASP A 117 7.38 -5.99 3.42
C ASP A 117 6.22 -6.22 4.41
N HIS A 118 5.27 -5.29 4.49
CA HIS A 118 4.05 -5.47 5.26
C HIS A 118 3.20 -6.68 4.83
N PHE A 119 3.49 -7.30 3.68
CA PHE A 119 2.91 -8.60 3.32
C PHE A 119 3.39 -9.74 4.22
N ALA A 120 4.52 -9.60 4.91
CA ALA A 120 5.10 -10.58 5.83
C ALA A 120 4.91 -10.24 7.32
N LYS A 121 3.72 -9.73 7.70
CA LYS A 121 3.41 -9.18 9.03
C LYS A 121 2.87 -10.18 10.06
N SER A 122 2.54 -11.42 9.68
CA SER A 122 1.97 -12.43 10.59
C SER A 122 2.46 -13.82 10.21
N PHE A 123 2.91 -14.60 11.17
CA PHE A 123 3.31 -16.00 10.98
C PHE A 123 2.13 -16.94 10.62
N GLU A 124 0.89 -16.50 10.74
CA GLU A 124 -0.26 -17.23 10.21
C GLU A 124 -0.23 -17.30 8.68
N ALA A 125 0.37 -16.31 8.01
CA ALA A 125 0.44 -16.27 6.56
C ALA A 125 1.59 -17.14 6.01
N ALA A 126 1.30 -17.99 5.03
CA ALA A 126 2.28 -18.86 4.38
C ALA A 126 3.48 -18.08 3.80
N ARG A 127 3.25 -16.87 3.27
CA ARG A 127 4.31 -16.00 2.74
C ARG A 127 5.28 -15.52 3.82
N THR A 128 4.80 -15.22 5.02
CA THR A 128 5.66 -14.83 6.16
C THR A 128 6.56 -15.98 6.55
N ARG A 129 5.99 -17.18 6.66
CA ARG A 129 6.78 -18.40 6.96
C ARG A 129 7.76 -18.74 5.86
N ALA A 130 7.37 -18.62 4.60
CA ALA A 130 8.27 -18.84 3.46
C ALA A 130 9.44 -17.85 3.44
N PHE A 131 9.24 -16.64 3.92
CA PHE A 131 10.23 -15.57 3.91
C PHE A 131 11.11 -15.58 5.18
N TYR A 132 10.51 -15.49 6.37
CA TYR A 132 11.21 -15.36 7.65
C TYR A 132 11.47 -16.69 8.36
N GLY A 133 10.73 -17.75 8.03
CA GLY A 133 10.78 -19.03 8.74
C GLY A 133 9.55 -19.30 9.61
N GLU A 134 9.51 -20.48 10.19
CA GLU A 134 8.40 -20.94 11.02
C GLU A 134 8.76 -20.86 12.50
N PRO A 135 7.87 -20.34 13.37
CA PRO A 135 8.07 -20.43 14.82
C PRO A 135 8.11 -21.89 15.27
N HIS A 136 9.08 -22.25 16.13
CA HIS A 136 9.08 -23.53 16.81
C HIS A 136 7.96 -23.59 17.86
N GLU A 137 7.52 -24.80 18.18
CA GLU A 137 6.66 -25.05 19.35
C GLU A 137 7.32 -24.45 20.60
N GLY A 138 6.58 -23.58 21.31
CA GLY A 138 7.13 -22.78 22.42
C GLY A 138 7.63 -21.38 22.05
N GLY A 139 7.72 -21.03 20.76
CA GLY A 139 7.79 -19.65 20.25
C GLY A 139 9.10 -18.90 20.42
N SER A 140 10.16 -19.48 21.03
CA SER A 140 11.41 -18.78 21.29
C SER A 140 12.45 -18.85 20.15
N LEU A 141 12.27 -19.73 19.17
CA LEU A 141 13.18 -19.90 18.03
C LEU A 141 12.39 -19.90 16.72
N LEU A 142 13.05 -19.48 15.63
CA LEU A 142 12.55 -19.63 14.25
C LEU A 142 13.27 -20.79 13.57
N ASN A 143 12.50 -21.67 12.92
CA ASN A 143 13.05 -22.60 11.95
C ASN A 143 13.22 -21.90 10.61
N THR A 144 14.45 -21.53 10.29
CA THR A 144 14.80 -20.86 9.04
C THR A 144 15.28 -21.81 7.95
N SER A 145 15.26 -23.14 8.19
CA SER A 145 15.83 -24.14 7.26
C SER A 145 15.27 -24.03 5.83
N THR A 146 14.02 -23.64 5.70
CA THR A 146 13.32 -23.44 4.41
C THR A 146 12.97 -21.97 4.13
N ALA A 147 13.45 -21.03 4.96
CA ALA A 147 13.18 -19.61 4.85
C ALA A 147 14.13 -18.93 3.85
N LEU A 148 13.62 -18.00 3.07
CA LEU A 148 14.43 -17.30 2.08
C LEU A 148 15.53 -16.44 2.68
N ILE A 149 15.31 -15.82 3.85
CA ILE A 149 16.33 -14.98 4.50
C ILE A 149 17.66 -15.72 4.70
N ARG A 150 17.64 -17.05 4.90
CA ARG A 150 18.82 -17.89 5.03
C ARG A 150 19.71 -17.87 3.77
N ALA A 151 19.11 -17.72 2.60
CA ALA A 151 19.85 -17.73 1.35
C ALA A 151 20.71 -16.48 1.13
N ALA A 152 20.57 -15.46 1.99
CA ALA A 152 21.42 -14.27 2.03
C ALA A 152 22.10 -14.09 3.41
N ASP A 153 22.17 -15.14 4.24
CA ASP A 153 22.69 -15.06 5.59
C ASP A 153 22.10 -13.89 6.41
N GLU A 154 20.76 -13.74 6.29
CA GLU A 154 19.94 -12.69 6.94
C GLU A 154 20.26 -11.24 6.48
N ARG A 155 21.00 -11.07 5.40
CA ARG A 155 21.23 -9.76 4.79
C ARG A 155 19.98 -9.33 4.00
N VAL A 156 19.07 -8.61 4.68
CA VAL A 156 17.74 -8.30 4.18
C VAL A 156 17.41 -6.83 4.38
N TRP A 157 17.07 -6.15 3.29
CA TRP A 157 16.47 -4.82 3.36
C TRP A 157 14.97 -4.90 3.12
N CYS A 158 14.21 -4.43 4.10
CA CYS A 158 12.77 -4.32 4.05
C CYS A 158 12.35 -2.93 3.57
N LEU A 159 11.45 -2.86 2.59
CA LEU A 159 10.92 -1.60 2.08
C LEU A 159 9.40 -1.59 2.26
N THR A 160 8.84 -0.58 2.90
CA THR A 160 7.38 -0.41 2.98
C THR A 160 7.00 1.00 3.40
N GLY A 161 5.97 1.57 2.78
CA GLY A 161 5.38 2.84 3.23
C GLY A 161 4.45 2.69 4.45
N THR A 162 4.13 1.45 4.84
CA THR A 162 3.21 1.14 5.95
C THR A 162 3.81 0.04 6.83
N PRO A 163 4.79 0.36 7.68
CA PRO A 163 5.50 -0.65 8.49
C PRO A 163 4.60 -1.35 9.51
N GLN A 164 3.50 -0.71 9.90
CA GLN A 164 2.50 -1.20 10.85
C GLN A 164 1.10 -1.01 10.26
N PRO A 165 0.65 -1.86 9.33
CA PRO A 165 -0.63 -1.63 8.64
C PRO A 165 -1.88 -1.84 9.51
N HIS A 166 -1.81 -2.61 10.60
CA HIS A 166 -2.99 -2.89 11.43
C HIS A 166 -2.77 -2.55 12.90
N ASN A 167 -1.70 -3.07 13.52
CA ASN A 167 -1.46 -2.92 14.94
C ASN A 167 0.01 -3.23 15.28
N PRO A 168 0.46 -2.93 16.52
CA PRO A 168 1.85 -3.19 16.93
C PRO A 168 2.36 -4.63 16.78
N GLY A 169 1.45 -5.61 16.73
CA GLY A 169 1.80 -7.02 16.49
C GLY A 169 2.44 -7.26 15.12
N ASP A 170 2.18 -6.39 14.14
CA ASP A 170 2.75 -6.48 12.80
C ASP A 170 4.30 -6.37 12.78
N TRP A 171 4.89 -5.86 13.86
CA TRP A 171 6.34 -5.77 14.03
C TRP A 171 7.00 -7.09 14.40
N TYR A 172 6.28 -7.99 15.07
CA TYR A 172 6.86 -9.18 15.67
C TYR A 172 7.62 -10.07 14.67
N PRO A 173 7.07 -10.49 13.53
CA PRO A 173 7.77 -11.37 12.61
C PRO A 173 9.09 -10.79 12.11
N ARG A 174 9.10 -9.50 11.78
CA ARG A 174 10.28 -8.78 11.26
C ARG A 174 11.37 -8.67 12.33
N LEU A 175 11.02 -8.18 13.53
CA LEU A 175 11.98 -8.07 14.63
C LEU A 175 12.48 -9.45 15.05
N ARG A 176 11.60 -10.44 15.07
CA ARG A 176 11.96 -11.80 15.44
C ARG A 176 12.97 -12.41 14.47
N ALA A 177 12.84 -12.13 13.18
CA ALA A 177 13.70 -12.69 12.14
C ALA A 177 15.00 -11.91 11.95
N LEU A 178 14.94 -10.57 11.95
CA LEU A 178 16.05 -9.72 11.53
C LEU A 178 16.72 -8.95 12.67
N ARG A 179 16.08 -8.87 13.85
CA ARG A 179 16.61 -8.18 15.02
C ARG A 179 16.23 -8.91 16.32
N PRO A 180 16.52 -10.22 16.43
CA PRO A 180 16.07 -11.02 17.59
C PRO A 180 16.59 -10.47 18.91
N GLY A 181 17.79 -9.90 18.95
CA GLY A 181 18.36 -9.27 20.15
C GLY A 181 17.52 -8.14 20.74
N ALA A 182 16.75 -7.43 19.91
CA ALA A 182 15.87 -6.37 20.38
C ALA A 182 14.64 -6.88 21.17
N LEU A 183 14.35 -8.18 21.12
CA LEU A 183 13.22 -8.79 21.81
C LEU A 183 13.58 -9.34 23.21
N HIS A 184 14.85 -9.49 23.50
CA HIS A 184 15.30 -9.89 24.83
C HIS A 184 15.13 -8.78 25.86
N ALA A 185 15.19 -9.15 27.14
CA ALA A 185 15.24 -8.17 28.22
C ALA A 185 16.48 -7.28 28.09
N ASN A 186 16.30 -5.97 28.14
CA ASN A 186 17.35 -4.98 27.99
C ASN A 186 16.93 -3.65 28.60
N ASP A 187 17.83 -2.95 29.31
CA ASP A 187 17.65 -1.57 29.82
C ASP A 187 16.28 -1.30 30.47
N GLY A 188 15.82 -2.21 31.32
CA GLY A 188 14.53 -2.13 31.99
C GLY A 188 13.33 -2.57 31.13
N MET A 189 13.55 -2.99 29.89
CA MET A 189 12.52 -3.57 29.03
C MET A 189 12.41 -5.09 29.27
N PRO A 190 11.18 -5.65 29.35
CA PRO A 190 10.97 -7.07 29.59
C PRO A 190 11.34 -7.94 28.39
N ASP A 191 11.56 -9.24 28.61
CA ASP A 191 11.69 -10.22 27.51
C ASP A 191 10.34 -10.41 26.80
N VAL A 192 10.37 -10.22 25.48
CA VAL A 192 9.21 -10.37 24.58
C VAL A 192 9.55 -11.24 23.37
N THR A 193 10.46 -12.18 23.55
CA THR A 193 10.90 -13.11 22.50
C THR A 193 9.80 -14.04 22.02
N LYS A 194 8.79 -14.32 22.86
CA LYS A 194 7.59 -15.08 22.46
C LYS A 194 6.52 -14.15 21.90
N GLU A 195 5.84 -14.58 20.84
CA GLU A 195 4.79 -13.80 20.20
C GLU A 195 3.69 -13.37 21.18
N GLU A 196 3.25 -14.29 22.05
CA GLU A 196 2.22 -13.99 23.04
C GLU A 196 2.67 -12.89 24.04
N SER A 197 3.93 -12.94 24.49
CA SER A 197 4.52 -11.92 25.38
C SER A 197 4.61 -10.57 24.66
N PHE A 198 5.01 -10.58 23.37
CA PHE A 198 5.07 -9.38 22.54
C PHE A 198 3.68 -8.75 22.36
N LEU A 199 2.70 -9.56 21.97
CA LEU A 199 1.32 -9.11 21.80
C LEU A 199 0.72 -8.62 23.12
N ALA A 200 0.95 -9.30 24.23
CA ALA A 200 0.49 -8.87 25.55
C ALA A 200 1.13 -7.53 25.97
N ARG A 201 2.39 -7.29 25.62
CA ARG A 201 3.10 -6.06 25.97
C ARG A 201 2.70 -4.87 25.12
N TYR A 202 2.47 -5.05 23.80
CA TYR A 202 2.32 -3.93 22.87
C TYR A 202 0.91 -3.76 22.31
N THR A 203 -0.01 -4.71 22.55
CA THR A 203 -1.38 -4.61 22.02
C THR A 203 -2.41 -4.62 23.14
N ILE A 204 -3.44 -3.78 22.99
CA ILE A 204 -4.65 -3.83 23.81
C ILE A 204 -5.60 -4.84 23.17
N ARG A 205 -5.88 -5.95 23.85
CA ARG A 205 -6.69 -7.05 23.32
C ARG A 205 -7.95 -7.25 24.16
N ARG A 206 -9.07 -7.53 23.50
CA ARG A 206 -10.33 -7.88 24.13
C ARG A 206 -10.89 -9.19 23.58
N PRO A 207 -11.50 -10.04 24.43
CA PRO A 207 -12.16 -11.24 23.96
C PRO A 207 -13.41 -10.87 23.17
N LYS A 208 -13.52 -11.36 21.92
CA LYS A 208 -14.74 -11.28 21.09
C LYS A 208 -15.33 -12.67 20.95
N LYS A 209 -16.59 -12.81 21.31
CA LYS A 209 -17.35 -14.05 21.17
C LYS A 209 -17.72 -14.23 19.69
N ILE A 210 -17.27 -15.30 19.05
CA ILE A 210 -17.61 -15.64 17.65
C ILE A 210 -18.80 -16.60 17.61
N SER A 211 -18.84 -17.52 18.57
CA SER A 211 -19.93 -18.48 18.72
C SER A 211 -20.15 -18.77 20.20
N GLN A 212 -21.17 -19.58 20.52
CA GLN A 212 -21.46 -19.99 21.90
C GLN A 212 -20.22 -20.62 22.59
N TRP A 213 -19.34 -21.27 21.83
CA TRP A 213 -18.22 -22.06 22.32
C TRP A 213 -16.83 -21.46 21.98
N ARG A 214 -16.75 -20.39 21.17
CA ARG A 214 -15.49 -19.84 20.69
C ARG A 214 -15.37 -18.35 20.95
N LYS A 215 -14.31 -17.97 21.67
CA LYS A 215 -13.85 -16.60 21.83
C LYS A 215 -12.50 -16.44 21.14
N ILE A 216 -12.27 -15.32 20.51
CA ILE A 216 -10.95 -14.91 19.98
C ILE A 216 -10.53 -13.60 20.66
N MET A 217 -9.23 -13.40 20.80
CA MET A 217 -8.69 -12.12 21.23
C MET A 217 -8.59 -11.20 20.01
N VAL A 218 -9.22 -10.06 20.07
CA VAL A 218 -9.18 -9.03 19.01
C VAL A 218 -8.35 -7.87 19.52
N VAL A 219 -7.40 -7.41 18.71
CA VAL A 219 -6.60 -6.23 19.01
C VAL A 219 -7.45 -4.98 18.79
N MET A 220 -7.57 -4.16 19.83
CA MET A 220 -8.32 -2.92 19.85
C MET A 220 -7.43 -1.68 19.74
N GLY A 221 -6.13 -1.81 19.98
CA GLY A 221 -5.18 -0.70 19.95
C GLY A 221 -3.77 -1.11 20.34
N GLY A 222 -2.89 -0.12 20.43
CA GLY A 222 -1.52 -0.27 20.87
C GLY A 222 -1.29 0.31 22.27
N GLN A 223 -0.29 -0.24 22.96
CA GLN A 223 0.21 0.27 24.25
C GLN A 223 1.73 0.15 24.29
N ASN A 224 2.39 0.84 25.21
CA ASN A 224 3.86 0.86 25.37
C ASN A 224 4.60 1.19 24.07
N LEU A 225 4.03 2.05 23.23
CA LEU A 225 4.59 2.38 21.91
C LEU A 225 5.97 3.05 21.96
N PRO A 226 6.30 3.91 22.96
CA PRO A 226 7.66 4.44 23.11
C PRO A 226 8.71 3.34 23.31
N GLU A 227 8.40 2.30 24.10
CA GLU A 227 9.26 1.14 24.29
C GLU A 227 9.43 0.35 22.98
N LEU A 228 8.35 0.11 22.25
CA LEU A 228 8.44 -0.55 20.95
C LEU A 228 9.29 0.27 19.97
N ARG A 229 9.14 1.60 19.96
CA ARG A 229 9.99 2.49 19.15
C ARG A 229 11.47 2.36 19.52
N ALA A 230 11.80 2.28 20.81
CA ALA A 230 13.17 2.06 21.26
C ALA A 230 13.72 0.70 20.77
N ARG A 231 12.91 -0.36 20.78
CA ARG A 231 13.31 -1.69 20.26
C ARG A 231 13.54 -1.68 18.75
N VAL A 232 12.75 -0.93 18.00
CA VAL A 232 12.97 -0.73 16.56
C VAL A 232 14.27 0.06 16.34
N GLY A 233 14.50 1.11 17.13
CA GLY A 233 15.74 1.88 17.18
C GLY A 233 16.26 2.30 15.80
N ASP A 234 17.56 2.08 15.57
CA ASP A 234 18.29 2.41 14.35
C ASP A 234 18.04 1.44 13.17
N PHE A 235 17.22 0.39 13.38
CA PHE A 235 16.83 -0.55 12.34
C PHE A 235 15.97 0.11 11.25
N MET A 236 15.26 1.19 11.56
CA MET A 236 14.32 1.84 10.67
C MET A 236 14.73 3.28 10.36
N LEU A 237 14.74 3.62 9.07
CA LEU A 237 14.67 5.00 8.58
C LEU A 237 13.29 5.25 8.00
N ARG A 238 12.62 6.31 8.46
CA ARG A 238 11.31 6.73 7.97
C ARG A 238 11.30 8.20 7.65
N ARG A 239 10.77 8.55 6.48
CA ARG A 239 10.52 9.93 6.06
C ARG A 239 9.13 10.02 5.45
N THR A 240 8.46 11.11 5.73
CA THR A 240 7.19 11.47 5.11
C THR A 240 7.42 12.15 3.76
N GLN A 241 6.38 12.30 2.95
CA GLN A 241 6.45 13.10 1.73
C GLN A 241 6.82 14.57 2.06
N GLN A 242 6.31 15.08 3.16
CA GLN A 242 6.59 16.44 3.62
C GLN A 242 8.08 16.65 3.95
N ASP A 243 8.73 15.69 4.61
CA ASP A 243 10.16 15.75 4.97
C ASP A 243 11.06 15.89 3.74
N VAL A 244 10.58 15.46 2.58
CA VAL A 244 11.33 15.49 1.31
C VAL A 244 10.79 16.53 0.31
N GLY A 245 9.93 17.44 0.76
CA GLY A 245 9.42 18.53 -0.05
C GLY A 245 8.31 18.18 -1.04
N ILE A 246 7.72 16.98 -0.95
CA ILE A 246 6.52 16.65 -1.72
C ILE A 246 5.32 17.28 -1.02
N ARG A 247 4.56 18.09 -1.76
CA ARG A 247 3.38 18.76 -1.22
C ARG A 247 2.27 17.75 -0.94
N GLU A 248 1.67 17.86 0.23
CA GLU A 248 0.51 17.05 0.58
C GLU A 248 -0.72 17.45 -0.25
N PRO A 249 -1.57 16.48 -0.62
CA PRO A 249 -2.84 16.78 -1.23
C PRO A 249 -3.77 17.56 -0.29
N ILE A 250 -4.55 18.47 -0.86
CA ILE A 250 -5.72 19.05 -0.18
C ILE A 250 -6.89 18.11 -0.38
N TYR A 251 -7.51 17.69 0.74
CA TYR A 251 -8.68 16.81 0.72
C TYR A 251 -9.94 17.64 0.96
N GLU A 252 -10.92 17.48 0.08
CA GLU A 252 -12.20 18.17 0.17
C GLU A 252 -13.36 17.28 -0.31
N THR A 253 -14.58 17.58 0.13
CA THR A 253 -15.79 16.98 -0.44
C THR A 253 -16.24 17.78 -1.66
N LEU A 254 -16.68 17.08 -2.70
CA LEU A 254 -17.33 17.66 -3.87
C LEU A 254 -18.83 17.33 -3.83
N PRO A 255 -19.69 18.28 -3.40
CA PRO A 255 -21.12 18.04 -3.40
C PRO A 255 -21.66 17.98 -4.82
N LEU A 256 -22.41 16.93 -5.12
CA LEU A 256 -23.09 16.71 -6.39
C LEU A 256 -24.59 16.90 -6.18
N SER A 257 -25.18 17.82 -6.91
CA SER A 257 -26.61 18.03 -6.89
C SER A 257 -27.35 16.87 -7.53
N VAL A 258 -28.25 16.23 -6.80
CA VAL A 258 -29.13 15.17 -7.28
C VAL A 258 -30.58 15.53 -6.99
N SER A 259 -31.53 15.06 -7.82
CA SER A 259 -32.93 15.37 -7.60
C SER A 259 -33.44 14.79 -6.25
N PRO A 260 -34.38 15.47 -5.56
CA PRO A 260 -34.95 14.95 -4.32
C PRO A 260 -35.66 13.59 -4.45
N ALA A 261 -36.13 13.25 -5.64
CA ALA A 261 -36.74 11.95 -5.91
C ALA A 261 -35.70 10.84 -5.88
N ILE A 262 -34.58 11.02 -6.57
CA ILE A 262 -33.43 10.09 -6.57
C ILE A 262 -32.87 9.90 -5.16
N ARG A 263 -32.75 10.99 -4.39
CA ARG A 263 -32.26 10.92 -3.02
C ARG A 263 -33.17 10.05 -2.15
N ARG A 264 -34.50 10.25 -2.22
CA ARG A 264 -35.49 9.45 -1.47
C ARG A 264 -35.46 7.97 -1.86
N GLU A 265 -35.26 7.67 -3.14
CA GLU A 265 -35.12 6.27 -3.62
C GLU A 265 -33.89 5.59 -3.02
N VAL A 266 -32.78 6.29 -2.92
CA VAL A 266 -31.53 5.77 -2.33
C VAL A 266 -31.61 5.60 -0.81
N GLU A 267 -32.29 6.50 -0.14
CA GLU A 267 -32.37 6.51 1.35
C GLU A 267 -33.55 5.70 1.92
N GLY A 268 -34.49 5.26 1.08
CA GLY A 268 -35.80 4.76 1.47
C GLY A 268 -35.84 3.63 2.52
N ASP A 269 -34.83 2.75 2.56
CA ASP A 269 -34.77 1.61 3.49
C ASP A 269 -33.51 1.61 4.38
N LEU A 270 -32.78 2.73 4.41
CA LEU A 270 -31.54 2.84 5.19
C LEU A 270 -31.80 3.19 6.65
N ASP A 271 -31.27 2.37 7.54
CA ASP A 271 -31.10 2.75 8.95
C ASP A 271 -29.87 3.67 9.09
N ALA A 272 -30.09 4.96 8.84
CA ALA A 272 -29.04 5.99 8.90
C ALA A 272 -28.26 5.99 10.21
N SER A 273 -28.93 5.67 11.33
CA SER A 273 -28.31 5.66 12.66
C SER A 273 -27.29 4.53 12.80
N LYS A 274 -27.57 3.34 12.27
CA LYS A 274 -26.64 2.21 12.28
C LYS A 274 -25.42 2.43 11.38
N VAL A 275 -25.65 3.07 10.23
CA VAL A 275 -24.57 3.40 9.30
C VAL A 275 -23.62 4.41 9.91
N LEU A 276 -24.12 5.50 10.48
CA LEU A 276 -23.30 6.52 11.12
C LEU A 276 -22.57 5.97 12.34
N ALA A 277 -23.22 5.18 13.19
CA ALA A 277 -22.58 4.54 14.33
C ALA A 277 -21.46 3.58 13.92
N ALA A 278 -21.64 2.81 12.82
CA ALA A 278 -20.60 1.95 12.28
C ALA A 278 -19.42 2.77 11.70
N ALA A 279 -19.70 3.91 11.07
CA ALA A 279 -18.67 4.81 10.55
C ALA A 279 -17.84 5.44 11.69
N GLU A 280 -18.50 5.94 12.73
CA GLU A 280 -17.83 6.51 13.92
C GLU A 280 -17.00 5.46 14.68
N ALA A 281 -17.48 4.21 14.72
CA ALA A 281 -16.75 3.10 15.32
C ALA A 281 -15.60 2.57 14.47
N GLY A 282 -15.46 3.00 13.19
CA GLY A 282 -14.49 2.46 12.25
C GLY A 282 -14.74 0.99 11.89
N ASP A 283 -15.96 0.48 12.08
CA ASP A 283 -16.31 -0.92 11.77
C ASP A 283 -16.60 -1.09 10.27
N THR A 284 -15.53 -1.29 9.50
CA THR A 284 -15.59 -1.48 8.05
C THR A 284 -16.49 -2.63 7.62
N ARG A 285 -16.58 -3.70 8.43
CA ARG A 285 -17.41 -4.86 8.11
C ARG A 285 -18.92 -4.55 8.28
N ALA A 286 -19.27 -3.81 9.33
CA ALA A 286 -20.64 -3.34 9.52
C ALA A 286 -21.03 -2.35 8.41
N LEU A 287 -20.11 -1.47 7.99
CA LEU A 287 -20.32 -0.56 6.86
C LEU A 287 -20.55 -1.33 5.56
N GLU A 288 -19.73 -2.33 5.24
CA GLU A 288 -19.91 -3.16 4.05
C GLU A 288 -21.26 -3.89 4.06
N MET A 289 -21.66 -4.42 5.21
CA MET A 289 -22.94 -5.16 5.35
C MET A 289 -24.16 -4.25 5.16
N HIS A 290 -24.13 -3.04 5.71
CA HIS A 290 -25.26 -2.11 5.66
C HIS A 290 -25.32 -1.26 4.38
N LEU A 291 -24.17 -0.94 3.79
CA LEU A 291 -24.08 -0.05 2.64
C LEU A 291 -23.74 -0.75 1.32
N GLY A 292 -23.29 -2.01 1.35
CA GLY A 292 -22.85 -2.72 0.15
C GLY A 292 -23.83 -2.63 -1.03
N PRO A 293 -25.12 -2.95 -0.83
CA PRO A 293 -26.12 -2.88 -1.90
C PRO A 293 -26.37 -1.44 -2.42
N LEU A 294 -26.35 -0.47 -1.52
CA LEU A 294 -26.63 0.94 -1.83
C LEU A 294 -25.44 1.65 -2.45
N ARG A 295 -24.24 1.23 -2.10
CA ARG A 295 -23.02 1.82 -2.62
C ARG A 295 -22.94 1.77 -4.15
N ARG A 296 -23.38 0.66 -4.75
CA ARG A 296 -23.43 0.54 -6.21
C ARG A 296 -24.45 1.52 -6.82
N LEU A 297 -25.67 1.57 -6.29
CA LEU A 297 -26.70 2.48 -6.78
C LEU A 297 -26.28 3.95 -6.64
N THR A 298 -25.77 4.33 -5.46
CA THR A 298 -25.24 5.69 -5.26
C THR A 298 -24.05 6.00 -6.16
N GLY A 299 -23.19 5.02 -6.43
CA GLY A 299 -22.07 5.12 -7.33
C GLY A 299 -22.49 5.41 -8.77
N GLU A 300 -23.50 4.70 -9.30
CA GLU A 300 -24.04 4.91 -10.64
C GLU A 300 -24.67 6.29 -10.80
N ILE A 301 -25.41 6.75 -9.79
CA ILE A 301 -26.01 8.09 -9.77
C ILE A 301 -24.92 9.16 -9.74
N LYS A 302 -23.96 9.03 -8.83
CA LYS A 302 -22.82 9.95 -8.75
C LYS A 302 -22.01 9.98 -10.05
N ALA A 303 -21.78 8.83 -10.68
CA ALA A 303 -21.02 8.76 -11.93
C ALA A 303 -21.61 9.64 -13.03
N ARG A 304 -22.93 9.66 -13.19
CA ARG A 304 -23.61 10.52 -14.17
C ARG A 304 -23.42 12.00 -13.85
N ALA A 305 -23.56 12.40 -12.58
CA ALA A 305 -23.33 13.78 -12.17
C ALA A 305 -21.85 14.17 -12.30
N VAL A 306 -20.92 13.26 -12.01
CA VAL A 306 -19.48 13.47 -12.20
C VAL A 306 -19.12 13.66 -13.67
N VAL A 307 -19.74 12.92 -14.58
CA VAL A 307 -19.52 13.13 -16.03
C VAL A 307 -19.81 14.58 -16.44
N GLU A 308 -20.92 15.13 -16.00
CA GLU A 308 -21.27 16.53 -16.32
C GLU A 308 -20.30 17.51 -15.59
N ALA A 309 -20.03 17.31 -14.32
CA ALA A 309 -19.08 18.16 -13.59
C ALA A 309 -17.66 18.15 -14.21
N VAL A 310 -17.19 17.00 -14.70
CA VAL A 310 -15.87 16.89 -15.36
C VAL A 310 -15.87 17.62 -16.71
N LYS A 311 -16.98 17.56 -17.47
CA LYS A 311 -17.11 18.34 -18.72
C LYS A 311 -17.03 19.84 -18.45
N ASP A 312 -17.69 20.32 -17.40
CA ASP A 312 -17.65 21.71 -16.98
C ASP A 312 -16.24 22.13 -16.55
N GLU A 313 -15.54 21.30 -15.76
CA GLU A 313 -14.15 21.56 -15.36
C GLU A 313 -13.22 21.61 -16.58
N PHE A 314 -13.42 20.74 -17.56
CA PHE A 314 -12.64 20.78 -18.80
C PHE A 314 -12.93 22.03 -19.63
N ALA A 315 -14.17 22.52 -19.64
CA ALA A 315 -14.52 23.79 -20.28
C ALA A 315 -13.89 24.97 -19.54
N CYS A 316 -13.68 24.86 -18.22
CA CYS A 316 -12.98 25.84 -17.39
C CYS A 316 -11.44 25.73 -17.42
N GLY A 317 -10.88 24.84 -18.24
CA GLY A 317 -9.44 24.78 -18.46
C GLY A 317 -8.72 23.70 -17.65
N LEU A 318 -9.43 22.76 -17.01
CA LEU A 318 -8.82 21.59 -16.41
C LEU A 318 -8.04 20.82 -17.48
N ASP A 319 -6.78 20.46 -17.19
CA ASP A 319 -5.91 19.74 -18.11
C ASP A 319 -6.21 18.24 -18.11
N LYS A 320 -5.96 17.58 -16.99
CA LYS A 320 -6.14 16.14 -16.80
C LYS A 320 -6.79 15.82 -15.46
N ILE A 321 -7.54 14.70 -15.40
CA ILE A 321 -8.19 14.23 -14.18
C ILE A 321 -8.03 12.73 -14.00
N VAL A 322 -7.91 12.31 -12.74
CA VAL A 322 -7.99 10.91 -12.32
C VAL A 322 -9.32 10.70 -11.61
N LEU A 323 -10.10 9.72 -12.05
CA LEU A 323 -11.36 9.33 -11.43
C LEU A 323 -11.22 7.94 -10.82
N ALA A 324 -11.37 7.87 -9.50
CA ALA A 324 -11.29 6.63 -8.74
C ALA A 324 -12.69 6.06 -8.48
N TYR A 325 -12.87 4.78 -8.77
CA TYR A 325 -14.15 4.09 -8.63
C TYR A 325 -13.95 2.69 -8.03
N TRP A 326 -15.04 2.07 -7.59
CA TRP A 326 -15.04 0.72 -7.00
C TRP A 326 -15.74 -0.30 -7.89
N HIS A 327 -16.99 -0.06 -8.31
CA HIS A 327 -17.79 -0.96 -9.10
C HIS A 327 -17.55 -0.76 -10.61
N ARG A 328 -17.50 -1.87 -11.36
CA ARG A 328 -17.22 -1.84 -12.80
C ARG A 328 -18.26 -1.06 -13.60
N ASP A 329 -19.53 -1.13 -13.19
CA ASP A 329 -20.62 -0.42 -13.88
C ASP A 329 -20.43 1.11 -13.79
N VAL A 330 -19.98 1.58 -12.61
CA VAL A 330 -19.58 2.99 -12.41
C VAL A 330 -18.46 3.38 -13.36
N GLY A 331 -17.41 2.55 -13.43
CA GLY A 331 -16.30 2.75 -14.37
C GLY A 331 -16.76 2.80 -15.83
N GLN A 332 -17.75 1.97 -16.21
CA GLN A 332 -18.30 1.96 -17.57
C GLN A 332 -19.09 3.25 -17.88
N ILE A 333 -19.93 3.71 -16.95
CA ILE A 333 -20.67 4.98 -17.09
C ILE A 333 -19.70 6.15 -17.30
N LEU A 334 -18.63 6.22 -16.49
CA LEU A 334 -17.61 7.26 -16.62
C LEU A 334 -16.89 7.18 -17.98
N LYS A 335 -16.53 5.98 -18.41
CA LYS A 335 -15.84 5.73 -19.67
C LYS A 335 -16.66 6.18 -20.87
N ASP A 336 -17.93 5.80 -20.91
CA ASP A 336 -18.83 6.14 -22.00
C ASP A 336 -19.13 7.65 -22.03
N GLY A 337 -19.43 8.24 -20.87
CA GLY A 337 -19.77 9.65 -20.74
C GLY A 337 -18.61 10.61 -21.01
N LEU A 338 -17.36 10.17 -20.86
CA LEU A 338 -16.16 10.99 -21.05
C LEU A 338 -15.30 10.55 -22.26
N SER A 339 -15.81 9.66 -23.10
CA SER A 339 -15.07 9.05 -24.22
C SER A 339 -14.43 10.07 -25.17
N THR A 340 -15.04 11.23 -25.36
CA THR A 340 -14.55 12.32 -26.22
C THR A 340 -13.29 13.00 -25.69
N PHE A 341 -12.93 12.81 -24.43
CA PHE A 341 -11.76 13.44 -23.79
C PHE A 341 -10.53 12.53 -23.72
N GLY A 342 -10.54 11.40 -24.43
CA GLY A 342 -9.43 10.44 -24.37
C GLY A 342 -9.34 9.77 -23.00
N VAL A 343 -10.01 8.61 -22.88
CA VAL A 343 -10.10 7.86 -21.63
C VAL A 343 -9.17 6.66 -21.68
N VAL A 344 -8.37 6.49 -20.65
CA VAL A 344 -7.62 5.26 -20.37
C VAL A 344 -7.92 4.81 -18.94
N GLY A 345 -7.64 3.56 -18.59
CA GLY A 345 -7.90 3.13 -17.22
C GLY A 345 -7.34 1.77 -16.87
N ILE A 346 -7.45 1.46 -15.57
CA ILE A 346 -6.98 0.21 -14.96
C ILE A 346 -8.08 -0.34 -14.05
N ASP A 347 -8.36 -1.62 -14.25
CA ASP A 347 -9.24 -2.41 -13.38
C ASP A 347 -8.57 -3.72 -12.94
N GLY A 348 -9.30 -4.55 -12.17
CA GLY A 348 -8.80 -5.84 -11.68
C GLY A 348 -8.47 -6.87 -12.77
N SER A 349 -8.99 -6.71 -14.01
CA SER A 349 -8.72 -7.59 -15.14
C SER A 349 -7.52 -7.16 -15.99
N SER A 350 -7.02 -5.94 -15.76
CA SER A 350 -5.93 -5.33 -16.55
C SER A 350 -4.61 -6.08 -16.33
N SER A 351 -3.98 -6.54 -17.41
CA SER A 351 -2.65 -7.15 -17.37
C SER A 351 -1.58 -6.11 -17.02
N THR A 352 -0.42 -6.55 -16.55
CA THR A 352 0.71 -5.67 -16.21
C THR A 352 1.11 -4.76 -17.39
N THR A 353 1.14 -5.30 -18.61
CA THR A 353 1.47 -4.55 -19.82
C THR A 353 0.38 -3.52 -20.12
N SER A 354 -0.90 -3.90 -20.02
CA SER A 354 -2.02 -2.99 -20.25
C SER A 354 -2.03 -1.84 -19.23
N ARG A 355 -1.71 -2.12 -17.96
CA ARG A 355 -1.57 -1.11 -16.90
C ARG A 355 -0.50 -0.08 -17.24
N GLN A 356 0.68 -0.57 -17.65
CA GLN A 356 1.78 0.32 -17.99
C GLN A 356 1.45 1.18 -19.22
N ASN A 357 0.88 0.59 -20.26
CA ASN A 357 0.47 1.33 -21.48
C ASN A 357 -0.56 2.42 -21.15
N ALA A 358 -1.52 2.14 -20.24
CA ALA A 358 -2.51 3.13 -19.81
C ALA A 358 -1.85 4.32 -19.09
N VAL A 359 -0.89 4.05 -18.21
CA VAL A 359 -0.12 5.09 -17.49
C VAL A 359 0.74 5.89 -18.44
N ASP A 360 1.50 5.22 -19.31
CA ASP A 360 2.39 5.87 -20.27
C ASP A 360 1.59 6.78 -21.23
N ARG A 361 0.44 6.30 -21.72
CA ARG A 361 -0.44 7.09 -22.57
C ARG A 361 -1.05 8.28 -21.83
N PHE A 362 -1.52 8.09 -20.58
CA PHE A 362 -2.03 9.19 -19.77
C PHE A 362 -0.97 10.26 -19.51
N SER A 363 0.29 9.85 -19.31
CA SER A 363 1.40 10.79 -19.04
C SER A 363 1.83 11.54 -20.31
N ALA A 364 2.01 10.83 -21.42
CA ALA A 364 2.66 11.37 -22.62
C ALA A 364 1.71 12.03 -23.62
N ASP A 365 0.46 11.57 -23.69
CA ASP A 365 -0.51 12.04 -24.71
C ASP A 365 -1.41 13.15 -24.14
N PRO A 366 -1.32 14.40 -24.66
CA PRO A 366 -2.17 15.49 -24.23
C PRO A 366 -3.67 15.28 -24.54
N SER A 367 -3.99 14.46 -25.54
CA SER A 367 -5.39 14.13 -25.89
C SER A 367 -6.02 13.14 -24.92
N THR A 368 -5.21 12.42 -24.16
CA THR A 368 -5.66 11.50 -23.11
C THR A 368 -5.77 12.24 -21.79
N ARG A 369 -6.97 12.78 -21.51
CA ARG A 369 -7.23 13.69 -20.40
C ARG A 369 -7.85 13.01 -19.17
N VAL A 370 -8.41 11.81 -19.31
CA VAL A 370 -9.11 11.09 -18.23
C VAL A 370 -8.43 9.76 -17.94
N PHE A 371 -8.08 9.53 -16.67
CA PHE A 371 -7.64 8.24 -16.18
C PHE A 371 -8.68 7.64 -15.24
N LEU A 372 -9.19 6.46 -15.56
CA LEU A 372 -10.12 5.70 -14.70
C LEU A 372 -9.37 4.66 -13.89
N GLY A 373 -9.38 4.78 -12.57
CA GLY A 373 -8.71 3.87 -11.67
C GLY A 373 -9.68 3.10 -10.76
N GLN A 374 -9.82 1.78 -10.94
CA GLN A 374 -10.48 0.98 -9.92
C GLN A 374 -9.61 0.95 -8.67
N ILE A 375 -10.14 1.40 -7.51
CA ILE A 375 -9.36 1.68 -6.30
C ILE A 375 -8.46 0.52 -5.89
N GLN A 376 -8.96 -0.72 -5.93
CA GLN A 376 -8.18 -1.90 -5.58
C GLN A 376 -7.06 -2.20 -6.59
N ALA A 377 -7.27 -1.92 -7.87
CA ALA A 377 -6.33 -2.24 -8.93
C ALA A 377 -5.30 -1.13 -9.19
N ALA A 378 -5.71 0.13 -9.03
CA ALA A 378 -4.89 1.32 -9.30
C ALA A 378 -4.07 1.76 -8.06
N GLY A 379 -4.34 1.21 -6.87
CA GLY A 379 -3.60 1.50 -5.65
C GLY A 379 -2.14 1.02 -5.64
N GLU A 380 -1.70 0.23 -6.64
CA GLU A 380 -0.38 -0.39 -6.68
C GLU A 380 0.53 0.18 -7.78
N ALA A 381 1.73 0.65 -7.39
CA ALA A 381 2.92 0.88 -8.20
C ALA A 381 2.77 1.67 -9.52
N ILE A 382 1.78 2.57 -9.65
CA ILE A 382 1.58 3.42 -10.85
C ILE A 382 1.84 4.89 -10.55
N ASP A 383 2.21 5.67 -11.56
CA ASP A 383 2.42 7.12 -11.49
C ASP A 383 1.36 7.87 -12.29
N LEU A 384 0.55 8.67 -11.60
CA LEU A 384 -0.51 9.49 -12.17
C LEU A 384 -0.28 10.99 -11.91
N SER A 385 0.93 11.38 -11.57
CA SER A 385 1.29 12.77 -11.25
C SER A 385 1.24 13.74 -12.44
N SER A 386 0.97 13.25 -13.65
CA SER A 386 0.60 14.10 -14.78
C SER A 386 -0.72 14.85 -14.55
N SER A 387 -1.56 14.37 -13.61
CA SER A 387 -2.71 15.11 -13.10
C SER A 387 -2.46 15.64 -11.69
N ALA A 388 -2.99 16.83 -11.38
CA ALA A 388 -3.08 17.37 -10.02
C ALA A 388 -4.49 17.21 -9.41
N ASN A 389 -5.42 16.54 -10.10
CA ASN A 389 -6.79 16.36 -9.69
C ASN A 389 -7.16 14.88 -9.63
N LEU A 390 -7.58 14.42 -8.46
CA LEU A 390 -8.12 13.10 -8.22
C LEU A 390 -9.50 13.22 -7.59
N TRP A 391 -10.52 12.65 -8.24
CA TRP A 391 -11.86 12.58 -7.67
C TRP A 391 -12.22 11.14 -7.34
N PHE A 392 -12.61 10.90 -6.11
CA PHE A 392 -13.21 9.64 -5.68
C PHE A 392 -14.73 9.68 -5.97
N VAL A 393 -15.13 9.07 -7.05
CA VAL A 393 -16.55 8.88 -7.41
C VAL A 393 -17.21 7.92 -6.44
N GLU A 394 -16.48 6.87 -6.10
CA GLU A 394 -16.77 5.97 -4.99
C GLU A 394 -15.56 5.89 -4.06
N THR A 395 -15.79 5.56 -2.82
CA THR A 395 -14.73 5.46 -1.81
C THR A 395 -14.50 4.02 -1.35
N SER A 396 -13.33 3.71 -0.83
CA SER A 396 -13.12 2.51 0.00
C SER A 396 -13.46 2.84 1.45
N PHE A 397 -14.04 1.90 2.18
CA PHE A 397 -14.17 2.02 3.64
C PHE A 397 -12.83 1.81 4.36
N THR A 398 -11.80 1.40 3.63
CA THR A 398 -10.45 1.22 4.15
C THR A 398 -9.63 2.50 3.89
N PRO A 399 -9.28 3.28 4.93
CA PRO A 399 -8.52 4.53 4.78
C PRO A 399 -7.20 4.34 4.04
N LYS A 400 -6.56 3.18 4.22
CA LYS A 400 -5.31 2.82 3.54
C LYS A 400 -5.44 2.86 2.01
N ASP A 401 -6.50 2.29 1.46
CA ASP A 401 -6.70 2.21 0.00
C ASP A 401 -6.88 3.61 -0.59
N MET A 402 -7.63 4.46 0.11
CA MET A 402 -7.86 5.86 -0.26
C MET A 402 -6.55 6.65 -0.25
N LYS A 403 -5.76 6.50 0.84
CA LYS A 403 -4.45 7.16 0.94
C LYS A 403 -3.50 6.66 -0.16
N GLN A 404 -3.43 5.37 -0.41
CA GLN A 404 -2.56 4.82 -1.46
C GLN A 404 -2.93 5.36 -2.84
N MET A 405 -4.22 5.45 -3.17
CA MET A 405 -4.68 6.00 -4.43
C MET A 405 -4.39 7.50 -4.54
N ALA A 406 -4.65 8.28 -3.47
CA ALA A 406 -4.36 9.71 -3.43
C ALA A 406 -2.87 10.02 -3.65
N LEU A 407 -1.99 9.19 -3.11
CA LEU A 407 -0.55 9.35 -3.28
C LEU A 407 -0.05 8.99 -4.70
N ARG A 408 -0.89 8.52 -5.62
CA ARG A 408 -0.50 8.25 -7.02
C ARG A 408 -0.40 9.53 -7.86
N VAL A 409 -1.10 10.59 -7.47
CA VAL A 409 -1.05 11.91 -8.14
C VAL A 409 0.01 12.83 -7.54
N THR A 410 0.74 12.41 -6.50
CA THR A 410 1.84 13.14 -5.88
C THR A 410 3.19 12.55 -6.24
N ASN A 411 4.18 13.38 -6.48
CA ASN A 411 5.61 13.02 -6.56
C ASN A 411 6.48 14.29 -6.50
N HIS A 412 7.81 14.13 -6.54
CA HIS A 412 8.76 15.25 -6.53
C HIS A 412 8.66 16.17 -7.75
N THR A 413 8.18 15.69 -8.88
CA THR A 413 8.05 16.49 -10.11
C THR A 413 6.70 17.22 -10.19
N GLN A 414 5.77 16.94 -9.28
CA GLN A 414 4.48 17.63 -9.22
C GLN A 414 4.62 19.00 -8.58
N THR A 415 4.62 20.03 -9.42
CA THR A 415 4.74 21.43 -8.97
C THR A 415 3.40 22.07 -8.62
N ARG A 416 2.29 21.53 -9.16
CA ARG A 416 0.92 22.01 -8.91
C ARG A 416 0.42 21.52 -7.55
N GLN A 417 -0.46 22.27 -6.92
CA GLN A 417 -1.20 21.79 -5.75
C GLN A 417 -2.13 20.64 -6.18
N VAL A 418 -2.01 19.52 -5.47
CA VAL A 418 -2.86 18.34 -5.71
C VAL A 418 -4.15 18.50 -4.91
N PHE A 419 -5.28 18.30 -5.59
CA PHE A 419 -6.62 18.25 -5.00
C PHE A 419 -7.17 16.84 -5.09
N VAL A 420 -7.59 16.33 -3.94
CA VAL A 420 -8.27 15.04 -3.80
C VAL A 420 -9.69 15.29 -3.35
N ARG A 421 -10.65 15.11 -4.26
CA ARG A 421 -12.07 15.38 -4.02
C ARG A 421 -12.84 14.09 -3.81
N VAL A 422 -13.67 14.06 -2.79
CA VAL A 422 -14.60 12.96 -2.56
C VAL A 422 -15.98 13.39 -2.98
N CYS A 423 -16.51 12.76 -4.02
CA CYS A 423 -17.83 13.06 -4.55
C CYS A 423 -18.92 12.57 -3.59
N VAL A 424 -19.81 13.47 -3.17
CA VAL A 424 -20.90 13.19 -2.27
C VAL A 424 -22.24 13.68 -2.85
N MET A 425 -23.32 12.98 -2.56
CA MET A 425 -24.66 13.47 -2.89
C MET A 425 -25.08 14.50 -1.85
N GLU A 426 -25.25 15.73 -2.26
CA GLU A 426 -25.60 16.86 -1.40
C GLU A 426 -26.85 16.59 -0.54
N GLY A 427 -26.74 16.84 0.77
CA GLY A 427 -27.82 16.69 1.73
C GLY A 427 -28.27 15.25 1.99
N SER A 428 -27.46 14.25 1.64
CA SER A 428 -27.77 12.83 1.85
C SER A 428 -26.94 12.19 2.96
N ILE A 429 -27.29 10.95 3.32
CA ILE A 429 -26.48 10.14 4.23
C ILE A 429 -25.08 9.86 3.67
N ASP A 430 -24.91 9.83 2.35
CA ASP A 430 -23.60 9.67 1.71
C ASP A 430 -22.67 10.82 2.08
N GLU A 431 -23.16 12.06 2.11
CA GLU A 431 -22.38 13.22 2.55
C GLU A 431 -21.96 13.12 4.02
N ALA A 432 -22.89 12.78 4.92
CA ALA A 432 -22.61 12.62 6.34
C ALA A 432 -21.58 11.50 6.59
N LEU A 433 -21.71 10.37 5.87
CA LEU A 433 -20.80 9.24 5.94
C LEU A 433 -19.41 9.63 5.45
N GLN A 434 -19.29 10.27 4.28
CA GLN A 434 -18.00 10.65 3.72
C GLN A 434 -17.29 11.69 4.60
N ASN A 435 -18.02 12.64 5.17
CA ASN A 435 -17.46 13.58 6.13
C ASN A 435 -16.93 12.87 7.39
N SER A 436 -17.62 11.85 7.90
CA SER A 436 -17.15 11.04 9.02
C SER A 436 -15.88 10.24 8.65
N LEU A 437 -15.83 9.63 7.48
CA LEU A 437 -14.66 8.90 6.99
C LEU A 437 -13.45 9.84 6.80
N LEU A 438 -13.64 11.04 6.27
CA LEU A 438 -12.57 12.03 6.11
C LEU A 438 -12.02 12.49 7.46
N ARG A 439 -12.86 12.65 8.48
CA ARG A 439 -12.43 12.95 9.86
C ARG A 439 -11.60 11.81 10.45
N LEU A 440 -12.02 10.56 10.24
CA LEU A 440 -11.25 9.39 10.65
C LEU A 440 -9.89 9.32 9.96
N TRP A 441 -9.81 9.65 8.67
CA TRP A 441 -8.54 9.69 7.94
C TRP A 441 -7.61 10.77 8.48
N SER A 442 -8.11 11.95 8.84
CA SER A 442 -7.29 13.00 9.45
C SER A 442 -6.80 12.60 10.85
N ALA A 443 -7.65 11.99 11.67
CA ALA A 443 -7.27 11.52 13.01
C ALA A 443 -6.22 10.38 12.96
N ILE A 444 -6.36 9.44 12.02
CA ILE A 444 -5.34 8.39 11.80
C ILE A 444 -4.00 9.00 11.39
N ARG A 445 -4.01 10.10 10.65
CA ARG A 445 -2.84 10.85 10.25
C ARG A 445 -2.09 11.44 11.45
N GLU A 446 -2.79 12.06 12.39
CA GLU A 446 -2.19 12.62 13.61
C GLU A 446 -1.53 11.55 14.48
N VAL A 447 -2.15 10.38 14.62
CA VAL A 447 -1.62 9.26 15.42
C VAL A 447 -0.39 8.61 14.77
N ILE A 448 -0.31 8.59 13.42
CA ILE A 448 0.83 8.01 12.69
C ILE A 448 1.99 9.01 12.59
N SER A 449 1.72 10.31 12.67
CA SER A 449 2.73 11.39 12.60
C SER A 449 3.34 11.72 13.97
N ALA A 450 2.71 11.31 15.05
CA ALA A 450 3.24 11.39 16.41
C ALA A 450 4.09 10.17 16.72
#